data_b6ebfca24a7da001da5fb5828368dfe6
#
_entry.id   b6ebfca24a7da001da5fb5828368dfe6
#
_cell.length_a   1.000
_cell.length_b   1.000
_cell.length_c   1.000
_cell.angle_alpha   90.00
_cell.angle_beta   90.00
_cell.angle_gamma   90.00
#
_symmetry.space_group_name_H-M   'P 1'
#
loop_
_entity.id
_entity.type
_entity.pdbx_description
1 polymer ?
#
loop_
_entity_poly.entity_id
_entity_poly.type
_entity_poly.pdbx_seq_one_letter_code
_entity_poly.pdbx_strand_id
1 'polypeptide(L)'
;SEIVNYVEENSIQTVLDSSNMEDDYTRNRIRRHILPLIEQEVNPRAVTHMAEASEIFGQAEAYFTKLAGEMAAGYRKAKDRYVLDHEFFKKETIIQTYVIREILEVTGGHQSDLTSGHIKQIRDLYGMQTGRKADLPYELEASRVYEGVRIRKKNMIAESDSETEELKIQNLVVPGETKWKQGCFTAKIYSYN
;
A
#
# COMPACT_ATOMS: atom_id res chain seq x y z
N SER A 1 -16.29 19.12 -28.23
CA SER A 1 -16.25 17.73 -27.69
C SER A 1 -17.31 16.90 -28.42
N GLU A 2 -17.12 15.60 -28.55
CA GLU A 2 -18.07 14.66 -29.18
C GLU A 2 -19.49 14.82 -28.61
N ILE A 3 -19.63 15.07 -27.31
CA ILE A 3 -20.91 15.30 -26.65
C ILE A 3 -21.58 16.58 -27.16
N VAL A 4 -20.84 17.67 -27.34
CA VAL A 4 -21.38 18.93 -27.85
C VAL A 4 -21.86 18.75 -29.28
N ASN A 5 -21.07 18.13 -30.13
CA ASN A 5 -21.44 17.82 -31.52
C ASN A 5 -22.68 16.92 -31.57
N TYR A 6 -22.76 15.88 -30.76
CA TYR A 6 -23.92 14.99 -30.69
C TYR A 6 -25.19 15.74 -30.25
N VAL A 7 -25.08 16.62 -29.27
CA VAL A 7 -26.19 17.46 -28.78
C VAL A 7 -26.68 18.40 -29.87
N GLU A 8 -25.77 19.04 -30.62
CA GLU A 8 -26.11 19.96 -31.72
C GLU A 8 -26.73 19.20 -32.89
N GLU A 9 -26.15 18.07 -33.31
CA GLU A 9 -26.67 17.25 -34.40
C GLU A 9 -28.09 16.69 -34.14
N ASN A 10 -28.39 16.36 -32.88
CA ASN A 10 -29.67 15.81 -32.47
C ASN A 10 -30.65 16.85 -31.90
N SER A 11 -30.32 18.15 -31.99
CA SER A 11 -31.15 19.24 -31.49
C SER A 11 -31.67 19.05 -30.05
N ILE A 12 -30.83 18.47 -29.17
CA ILE A 12 -31.21 18.18 -27.79
C ILE A 12 -31.21 19.49 -26.99
N GLN A 13 -32.36 19.80 -26.37
CA GLN A 13 -32.43 20.95 -25.46
C GLN A 13 -31.59 20.68 -24.22
N THR A 14 -30.51 21.44 -24.04
CA THR A 14 -29.65 21.38 -22.84
C THR A 14 -29.90 22.59 -21.95
N VAL A 15 -29.99 22.36 -20.65
CA VAL A 15 -29.97 23.41 -19.65
C VAL A 15 -28.51 23.68 -19.26
N LEU A 16 -28.04 24.88 -19.54
CA LEU A 16 -26.74 25.32 -19.02
C LEU A 16 -26.88 25.59 -17.51
N ASP A 17 -26.23 24.74 -16.72
CA ASP A 17 -26.09 24.99 -15.30
C ASP A 17 -25.20 26.23 -15.09
N SER A 18 -25.77 27.25 -14.47
CA SER A 18 -25.09 28.54 -14.21
C SER A 18 -23.81 28.33 -13.37
N SER A 19 -23.76 27.31 -12.51
CA SER A 19 -22.57 26.98 -11.72
C SER A 19 -21.35 26.60 -12.56
N ASN A 20 -21.55 26.14 -13.81
CA ASN A 20 -20.48 25.93 -14.75
C ASN A 20 -19.80 27.21 -15.25
N MET A 21 -20.46 28.36 -15.05
CA MET A 21 -19.95 29.66 -15.43
C MET A 21 -19.23 30.38 -14.29
N GLU A 22 -19.31 29.87 -13.06
CA GLU A 22 -18.70 30.48 -11.89
C GLU A 22 -17.23 29.99 -11.73
N ASP A 23 -16.34 30.97 -11.46
CA ASP A 23 -14.92 30.71 -11.24
C ASP A 23 -14.59 30.23 -9.81
N ASP A 24 -15.61 29.95 -9.00
CA ASP A 24 -15.46 29.50 -7.61
C ASP A 24 -14.81 28.12 -7.50
N TYR A 25 -14.98 27.29 -8.51
CA TYR A 25 -14.36 25.98 -8.55
C TYR A 25 -13.01 26.00 -9.26
N THR A 26 -11.98 25.48 -8.61
CA THR A 26 -10.61 25.38 -9.16
C THR A 26 -10.59 24.74 -10.56
N ARG A 27 -11.41 23.69 -10.80
CA ARG A 27 -11.51 23.05 -12.12
C ARG A 27 -11.97 24.00 -13.22
N ASN A 28 -12.94 24.88 -12.91
CA ASN A 28 -13.47 25.84 -13.87
C ASN A 28 -12.41 26.91 -14.20
N ARG A 29 -11.70 27.42 -13.18
CA ARG A 29 -10.58 28.35 -13.38
C ARG A 29 -9.48 27.75 -14.26
N ILE A 30 -9.09 26.51 -14.01
CA ILE A 30 -8.09 25.83 -14.84
C ILE A 30 -8.58 25.72 -16.28
N ARG A 31 -9.82 25.24 -16.48
CA ARG A 31 -10.35 24.99 -17.82
C ARG A 31 -10.58 26.28 -18.63
N ARG A 32 -10.99 27.37 -17.97
CA ARG A 32 -11.38 28.61 -18.65
C ARG A 32 -10.23 29.60 -18.79
N HIS A 33 -9.26 29.59 -17.89
CA HIS A 33 -8.20 30.59 -17.87
C HIS A 33 -6.81 29.97 -18.10
N ILE A 34 -6.50 28.87 -17.45
CA ILE A 34 -5.14 28.33 -17.47
C ILE A 34 -4.87 27.53 -18.75
N LEU A 35 -5.75 26.58 -19.10
CA LEU A 35 -5.54 25.76 -20.29
C LEU A 35 -5.52 26.58 -21.58
N PRO A 36 -6.44 27.53 -21.83
CA PRO A 36 -6.36 28.39 -23.02
C PRO A 36 -5.10 29.24 -23.05
N LEU A 37 -4.63 29.76 -21.92
CA LEU A 37 -3.41 30.53 -21.84
C LEU A 37 -2.17 29.69 -22.21
N ILE A 38 -2.13 28.43 -21.73
CA ILE A 38 -1.05 27.51 -22.09
C ILE A 38 -1.06 27.19 -23.59
N GLU A 39 -2.24 27.00 -24.19
CA GLU A 39 -2.34 26.76 -25.64
C GLU A 39 -1.92 27.96 -26.47
N GLN A 40 -2.28 29.18 -26.00
CA GLN A 40 -1.94 30.41 -26.70
C GLN A 40 -0.45 30.78 -26.57
N GLU A 41 0.10 30.73 -25.37
CA GLU A 41 1.41 31.29 -25.06
C GLU A 41 2.56 30.27 -25.09
N VAL A 42 2.25 28.96 -24.92
CA VAL A 42 3.29 27.94 -24.79
C VAL A 42 3.24 26.93 -25.94
N ASN A 43 2.12 26.25 -26.13
CA ASN A 43 1.97 25.23 -27.16
C ASN A 43 0.50 25.04 -27.55
N PRO A 44 0.12 25.28 -28.80
CA PRO A 44 -1.25 25.08 -29.29
C PRO A 44 -1.80 23.67 -29.11
N ARG A 45 -0.94 22.68 -28.90
CA ARG A 45 -1.33 21.28 -28.66
C ARG A 45 -1.15 20.85 -27.20
N ALA A 46 -0.97 21.75 -26.28
CA ALA A 46 -0.68 21.44 -24.88
C ALA A 46 -1.78 20.57 -24.26
N VAL A 47 -3.05 20.94 -24.43
CA VAL A 47 -4.20 20.20 -23.88
C VAL A 47 -4.28 18.78 -24.50
N THR A 48 -4.03 18.66 -25.80
CA THR A 48 -3.96 17.35 -26.48
C THR A 48 -2.87 16.47 -25.91
N HIS A 49 -1.65 17.00 -25.76
CA HIS A 49 -0.53 16.24 -25.18
C HIS A 49 -0.80 15.85 -23.72
N MET A 50 -1.44 16.73 -22.92
CA MET A 50 -1.84 16.39 -21.55
C MET A 50 -2.87 15.27 -21.52
N ALA A 51 -3.83 15.27 -22.44
CA ALA A 51 -4.83 14.22 -22.55
C ALA A 51 -4.19 12.87 -22.95
N GLU A 52 -3.33 12.86 -23.97
CA GLU A 52 -2.57 11.68 -24.39
C GLU A 52 -1.71 11.11 -23.24
N ALA A 53 -1.00 11.98 -22.52
CA ALA A 53 -0.22 11.56 -21.35
C ALA A 53 -1.11 10.99 -20.23
N SER A 54 -2.26 11.61 -19.97
CA SER A 54 -3.23 11.15 -18.98
C SER A 54 -3.77 9.76 -19.31
N GLU A 55 -4.01 9.49 -20.58
CA GLU A 55 -4.45 8.15 -21.04
C GLU A 55 -3.36 7.09 -20.79
N ILE A 56 -2.10 7.38 -21.12
CA ILE A 56 -0.98 6.47 -20.88
C ILE A 56 -0.81 6.22 -19.38
N PHE A 57 -0.90 7.26 -18.54
CA PHE A 57 -0.83 7.10 -17.09
C PHE A 57 -2.00 6.29 -16.56
N GLY A 58 -3.22 6.48 -17.09
CA GLY A 58 -4.38 5.68 -16.72
C GLY A 58 -4.20 4.18 -17.04
N GLN A 59 -3.64 3.87 -18.20
CA GLN A 59 -3.31 2.48 -18.58
C GLN A 59 -2.23 1.88 -17.67
N ALA A 60 -1.19 2.64 -17.34
CA ALA A 60 -0.14 2.22 -16.43
C ALA A 60 -0.69 1.98 -15.01
N GLU A 61 -1.52 2.88 -14.50
CA GLU A 61 -2.20 2.73 -13.21
C GLU A 61 -3.04 1.45 -13.16
N ALA A 62 -3.87 1.21 -14.18
CA ALA A 62 -4.68 0.00 -14.27
C ALA A 62 -3.82 -1.28 -14.28
N TYR A 63 -2.71 -1.28 -15.01
CA TYR A 63 -1.78 -2.40 -15.05
C TYR A 63 -1.14 -2.67 -13.68
N PHE A 64 -0.59 -1.63 -13.03
CA PHE A 64 0.04 -1.79 -11.73
C PHE A 64 -0.95 -2.18 -10.63
N THR A 65 -2.16 -1.65 -10.65
CA THR A 65 -3.23 -2.01 -9.71
C THR A 65 -3.60 -3.49 -9.85
N LYS A 66 -3.79 -3.97 -11.08
CA LYS A 66 -4.06 -5.39 -11.33
C LYS A 66 -2.91 -6.27 -10.84
N LEU A 67 -1.68 -5.93 -11.19
CA LEU A 67 -0.48 -6.66 -10.76
C LEU A 67 -0.36 -6.69 -9.24
N ALA A 68 -0.64 -5.57 -8.58
CA ALA A 68 -0.61 -5.46 -7.12
C ALA A 68 -1.63 -6.39 -6.46
N GLY A 69 -2.87 -6.45 -6.98
CA GLY A 69 -3.90 -7.37 -6.47
C GLY A 69 -3.47 -8.83 -6.55
N GLU A 70 -2.93 -9.25 -7.71
CA GLU A 70 -2.40 -10.60 -7.91
C GLU A 70 -1.26 -10.92 -6.93
N MET A 71 -0.33 -9.99 -6.75
CA MET A 71 0.81 -10.16 -5.86
C MET A 71 0.42 -10.13 -4.37
N ALA A 72 -0.46 -9.22 -3.96
CA ALA A 72 -0.91 -9.06 -2.58
C ALA A 72 -1.51 -10.36 -2.03
N ALA A 73 -2.23 -11.11 -2.86
CA ALA A 73 -2.78 -12.41 -2.48
C ALA A 73 -1.71 -13.40 -2.00
N GLY A 74 -0.52 -13.38 -2.60
CA GLY A 74 0.61 -14.24 -2.22
C GLY A 74 1.21 -13.93 -0.85
N TYR A 75 1.07 -12.69 -0.38
CA TYR A 75 1.58 -12.26 0.94
C TYR A 75 0.57 -12.43 2.06
N ARG A 76 -0.66 -12.82 1.76
CA ARG A 76 -1.72 -13.04 2.74
C ARG A 76 -1.47 -14.30 3.56
N LYS A 77 -1.40 -14.18 4.89
CA LYS A 77 -1.19 -15.30 5.83
C LYS A 77 -2.47 -15.69 6.56
N ALA A 78 -3.39 -14.74 6.78
CA ALA A 78 -4.72 -14.97 7.36
C ALA A 78 -5.67 -13.86 6.92
N LYS A 79 -6.93 -13.91 7.37
CA LYS A 79 -7.85 -12.79 7.20
C LYS A 79 -7.21 -11.54 7.83
N ASP A 80 -7.16 -10.45 7.08
CA ASP A 80 -6.64 -9.16 7.52
C ASP A 80 -5.19 -9.18 8.09
N ARG A 81 -4.36 -10.18 7.66
CA ARG A 81 -2.94 -10.30 8.02
C ARG A 81 -2.10 -10.65 6.81
N TYR A 82 -1.09 -9.81 6.54
CA TYR A 82 -0.13 -9.95 5.45
C TYR A 82 1.29 -9.92 6.01
N VAL A 83 2.21 -10.61 5.34
CA VAL A 83 3.65 -10.57 5.64
C VAL A 83 4.41 -10.36 4.33
N LEU A 84 5.00 -9.17 4.21
CA LEU A 84 5.90 -8.80 3.13
C LEU A 84 7.30 -9.29 3.49
N ASP A 85 7.77 -10.27 2.77
CA ASP A 85 9.04 -10.95 3.04
C ASP A 85 10.27 -10.18 2.51
N HIS A 86 11.47 -10.73 2.71
CA HIS A 86 12.71 -10.13 2.25
C HIS A 86 12.77 -10.01 0.72
N GLU A 87 12.20 -10.95 -0.02
CA GLU A 87 12.19 -10.92 -1.49
C GLU A 87 11.25 -9.82 -2.02
N PHE A 88 10.18 -9.50 -1.28
CA PHE A 88 9.34 -8.35 -1.61
C PHE A 88 10.12 -7.03 -1.61
N PHE A 89 10.96 -6.80 -0.61
CA PHE A 89 11.72 -5.55 -0.48
C PHE A 89 12.89 -5.41 -1.45
N LYS A 90 13.20 -6.46 -2.24
CA LYS A 90 14.14 -6.39 -3.37
C LYS A 90 13.49 -5.96 -4.68
N LYS A 91 12.16 -5.92 -4.74
CA LYS A 91 11.42 -5.50 -5.94
C LYS A 91 11.55 -3.99 -6.16
N GLU A 92 11.22 -3.56 -7.37
CA GLU A 92 11.18 -2.13 -7.73
C GLU A 92 10.26 -1.34 -6.79
N THR A 93 10.68 -0.12 -6.47
CA THR A 93 9.95 0.78 -5.58
C THR A 93 8.49 0.98 -5.98
N ILE A 94 8.22 1.03 -7.29
CA ILE A 94 6.86 1.20 -7.81
C ILE A 94 5.99 -0.02 -7.46
N ILE A 95 6.51 -1.23 -7.63
CA ILE A 95 5.81 -2.47 -7.27
C ILE A 95 5.52 -2.52 -5.78
N GLN A 96 6.52 -2.21 -4.94
CA GLN A 96 6.33 -2.14 -3.50
C GLN A 96 5.21 -1.15 -3.13
N THR A 97 5.19 0.02 -3.78
CA THR A 97 4.19 1.07 -3.53
C THR A 97 2.77 0.59 -3.83
N TYR A 98 2.55 -0.02 -4.99
CA TYR A 98 1.22 -0.49 -5.38
C TYR A 98 0.74 -1.68 -4.54
N VAL A 99 1.62 -2.65 -4.26
CA VAL A 99 1.26 -3.82 -3.42
C VAL A 99 0.95 -3.41 -1.99
N ILE A 100 1.74 -2.51 -1.40
CA ILE A 100 1.45 -2.00 -0.05
C ILE A 100 0.12 -1.24 -0.04
N ARG A 101 -0.14 -0.38 -1.04
CA ARG A 101 -1.41 0.33 -1.18
C ARG A 101 -2.58 -0.64 -1.23
N GLU A 102 -2.53 -1.63 -2.10
CA GLU A 102 -3.56 -2.65 -2.26
C GLU A 102 -3.85 -3.38 -0.94
N ILE A 103 -2.80 -3.81 -0.22
CA ILE A 103 -2.95 -4.46 1.09
C ILE A 103 -3.64 -3.54 2.10
N LEU A 104 -3.27 -2.27 2.15
CA LEU A 104 -3.88 -1.30 3.06
C LEU A 104 -5.34 -1.04 2.73
N GLU A 105 -5.68 -0.92 1.44
CA GLU A 105 -7.04 -0.69 0.95
C GLU A 105 -7.94 -1.90 1.25
N VAL A 106 -7.49 -3.10 0.93
CA VAL A 106 -8.25 -4.33 1.19
C VAL A 106 -8.44 -4.56 2.70
N THR A 107 -7.42 -4.28 3.50
CA THR A 107 -7.47 -4.53 4.95
C THR A 107 -8.20 -3.42 5.70
N GLY A 108 -8.03 -2.16 5.30
CA GLY A 108 -8.65 -0.98 5.91
C GLY A 108 -10.09 -0.74 5.46
N GLY A 109 -10.45 -1.17 4.25
CA GLY A 109 -11.79 -0.97 3.66
C GLY A 109 -12.06 0.45 3.16
N HIS A 110 -11.06 1.35 3.17
CA HIS A 110 -11.17 2.74 2.73
C HIS A 110 -9.87 3.22 2.08
N GLN A 111 -9.98 4.19 1.15
CA GLN A 111 -8.84 4.72 0.39
C GLN A 111 -8.46 6.17 0.78
N SER A 112 -9.40 6.94 1.33
CA SER A 112 -9.31 8.41 1.38
C SER A 112 -8.16 8.96 2.23
N ASP A 113 -7.76 8.24 3.29
CA ASP A 113 -6.76 8.74 4.25
C ASP A 113 -5.39 8.04 4.11
N LEU A 114 -5.26 7.14 3.13
CA LEU A 114 -4.01 6.45 2.85
C LEU A 114 -3.11 7.35 1.99
N THR A 115 -2.03 7.83 2.58
CA THR A 115 -1.07 8.72 1.93
C THR A 115 0.21 7.98 1.52
N SER A 116 0.97 8.58 0.60
CA SER A 116 2.31 8.10 0.25
C SER A 116 3.26 8.04 1.47
N GLY A 117 2.99 8.86 2.49
CA GLY A 117 3.71 8.84 3.76
C GLY A 117 3.55 7.52 4.52
N HIS A 118 2.34 6.95 4.56
CA HIS A 118 2.08 5.66 5.20
C HIS A 118 2.79 4.51 4.47
N ILE A 119 2.77 4.53 3.14
CA ILE A 119 3.49 3.55 2.33
C ILE A 119 5.00 3.63 2.58
N LYS A 120 5.55 4.85 2.60
CA LYS A 120 6.96 5.08 2.91
C LYS A 120 7.31 4.57 4.32
N GLN A 121 6.48 4.85 5.31
CA GLN A 121 6.67 4.40 6.69
C GLN A 121 6.76 2.87 6.79
N ILE A 122 5.91 2.14 6.05
CA ILE A 122 5.96 0.67 5.99
C ILE A 122 7.26 0.18 5.35
N ARG A 123 7.71 0.82 4.28
CA ARG A 123 8.98 0.48 3.62
C ARG A 123 10.18 0.75 4.53
N ASP A 124 10.18 1.87 5.23
CA ASP A 124 11.25 2.26 6.16
C ASP A 124 11.35 1.28 7.34
N LEU A 125 10.22 0.71 7.80
CA LEU A 125 10.21 -0.33 8.85
C LEU A 125 11.09 -1.53 8.50
N TYR A 126 11.21 -1.89 7.22
CA TYR A 126 12.04 -3.04 6.81
C TYR A 126 13.52 -2.87 7.22
N GLY A 127 14.05 -1.65 7.18
CA GLY A 127 15.41 -1.32 7.62
C GLY A 127 15.60 -1.18 9.13
N MET A 128 14.52 -1.26 9.92
CA MET A 128 14.56 -1.07 11.37
C MET A 128 14.78 -2.40 12.11
N GLN A 129 14.97 -2.29 13.43
CA GLN A 129 15.07 -3.45 14.33
C GLN A 129 13.74 -4.21 14.39
N THR A 130 13.81 -5.55 14.50
CA THR A 130 12.64 -6.41 14.74
C THR A 130 11.88 -5.96 15.99
N GLY A 131 10.54 -5.96 15.89
CA GLY A 131 9.65 -5.47 16.94
C GLY A 131 9.25 -3.99 16.82
N ARG A 132 9.89 -3.19 15.95
CA ARG A 132 9.43 -1.83 15.66
C ARG A 132 8.07 -1.86 14.97
N LYS A 133 7.22 -0.88 15.33
CA LYS A 133 5.84 -0.78 14.87
C LYS A 133 5.55 0.61 14.32
N ALA A 134 4.58 0.67 13.41
CA ALA A 134 3.98 1.88 12.90
C ALA A 134 2.47 1.76 12.97
N ASP A 135 1.83 2.77 13.55
CA ASP A 135 0.39 2.91 13.56
C ASP A 135 -0.07 3.55 12.25
N LEU A 136 -1.13 2.98 11.68
CA LEU A 136 -1.70 3.38 10.40
C LEU A 136 -3.19 3.69 10.58
N PRO A 137 -3.81 4.46 9.67
CA PRO A 137 -5.26 4.68 9.67
C PRO A 137 -6.06 3.37 9.70
N TYR A 138 -7.35 3.46 10.07
CA TYR A 138 -8.32 2.35 10.05
C TYR A 138 -7.95 1.18 10.97
N GLU A 139 -7.33 1.49 12.11
CA GLU A 139 -6.88 0.49 13.08
C GLU A 139 -5.89 -0.53 12.52
N LEU A 140 -5.14 -0.14 11.49
CA LEU A 140 -4.06 -0.95 10.95
C LEU A 140 -2.77 -0.74 11.76
N GLU A 141 -1.96 -1.78 11.82
CA GLU A 141 -0.61 -1.77 12.37
C GLU A 141 0.34 -2.45 11.40
N ALA A 142 1.47 -1.79 11.11
CA ALA A 142 2.61 -2.45 10.49
C ALA A 142 3.68 -2.73 11.54
N SER A 143 4.34 -3.88 11.46
CA SER A 143 5.40 -4.27 12.41
C SER A 143 6.55 -4.99 11.71
N ARG A 144 7.78 -4.68 12.12
CA ARG A 144 8.98 -5.38 11.70
C ARG A 144 9.06 -6.74 12.37
N VAL A 145 8.98 -7.81 11.60
CA VAL A 145 9.10 -9.20 12.04
C VAL A 145 10.33 -9.86 11.41
N TYR A 146 10.73 -11.03 11.85
CA TYR A 146 11.93 -11.72 11.32
C TYR A 146 11.83 -11.95 9.81
N GLU A 147 10.66 -12.34 9.31
CA GLU A 147 10.43 -12.64 7.90
C GLU A 147 10.34 -11.39 7.01
N GLY A 148 10.16 -10.19 7.61
CA GLY A 148 9.98 -8.96 6.85
C GLY A 148 9.14 -7.91 7.57
N VAL A 149 8.06 -7.43 6.95
CA VAL A 149 7.11 -6.49 7.57
C VAL A 149 5.71 -7.09 7.55
N ARG A 150 5.09 -7.18 8.72
CA ARG A 150 3.72 -7.64 8.90
C ARG A 150 2.77 -6.45 8.93
N ILE A 151 1.65 -6.55 8.19
CA ILE A 151 0.54 -5.60 8.20
C ILE A 151 -0.72 -6.34 8.69
N ARG A 152 -1.45 -5.77 9.66
CA ARG A 152 -2.66 -6.36 10.24
C ARG A 152 -3.62 -5.32 10.81
N LYS A 153 -4.87 -5.71 11.07
CA LYS A 153 -5.80 -4.97 11.94
C LYS A 153 -5.43 -5.16 13.42
N LYS A 154 -5.50 -4.07 14.22
CA LYS A 154 -5.19 -4.10 15.66
C LYS A 154 -6.17 -4.96 16.47
N ASN A 155 -7.45 -4.96 16.11
CA ASN A 155 -8.51 -5.64 16.88
C ASN A 155 -8.54 -7.17 16.70
N MET A 156 -7.64 -7.75 15.88
CA MET A 156 -7.49 -9.20 15.71
C MET A 156 -6.47 -9.82 16.70
N ILE A 157 -6.30 -9.21 17.88
CA ILE A 157 -5.26 -9.60 18.85
C ILE A 157 -5.54 -10.96 19.52
N ALA A 158 -6.78 -11.48 19.46
CA ALA A 158 -7.19 -12.54 20.39
C ALA A 158 -7.00 -13.99 19.89
N GLU A 159 -6.82 -14.26 18.58
CA GLU A 159 -6.92 -15.66 18.13
C GLU A 159 -5.69 -16.25 17.41
N SER A 160 -4.64 -15.51 17.12
CA SER A 160 -3.51 -16.07 16.38
C SER A 160 -2.10 -15.56 16.74
N ASP A 161 -1.93 -14.72 17.75
CA ASP A 161 -0.61 -14.45 18.33
C ASP A 161 -0.10 -15.60 19.23
N SER A 162 -0.84 -16.70 19.33
CA SER A 162 -0.37 -17.95 19.92
C SER A 162 0.71 -18.66 19.08
N GLU A 163 1.09 -18.10 17.92
CA GLU A 163 2.34 -18.45 17.23
C GLU A 163 3.52 -17.51 17.57
N THR A 164 3.39 -16.56 18.47
CA THR A 164 4.44 -16.39 19.45
C THR A 164 4.39 -17.68 20.24
N GLU A 165 5.14 -18.71 19.80
CA GLU A 165 5.51 -19.76 20.72
C GLU A 165 5.78 -19.08 22.05
N GLU A 166 4.87 -19.26 23.01
CA GLU A 166 5.22 -19.04 24.40
C GLU A 166 6.65 -19.53 24.48
N LEU A 167 7.58 -18.63 24.78
CA LEU A 167 8.92 -19.04 25.14
C LEU A 167 8.69 -19.93 26.36
N LYS A 168 8.40 -21.20 26.12
CA LYS A 168 8.33 -22.22 27.18
C LYS A 168 9.75 -22.24 27.72
N ILE A 169 9.94 -21.47 28.77
CA ILE A 169 11.21 -21.51 29.53
C ILE A 169 11.30 -22.95 30.03
N GLN A 170 12.16 -23.73 29.39
CA GLN A 170 12.47 -25.07 29.83
C GLN A 170 13.79 -25.02 30.56
N ASN A 171 13.82 -25.49 31.79
CA ASN A 171 15.05 -25.57 32.57
C ASN A 171 16.02 -26.54 31.88
N LEU A 172 17.24 -26.08 31.63
CA LEU A 172 18.30 -26.93 31.10
C LEU A 172 18.79 -27.87 32.18
N VAL A 173 18.82 -29.16 31.90
CA VAL A 173 19.42 -30.17 32.81
C VAL A 173 20.95 -30.09 32.68
N VAL A 174 21.63 -29.74 33.79
CA VAL A 174 23.10 -29.63 33.82
C VAL A 174 23.67 -30.39 35.04
N PRO A 175 24.53 -31.35 34.80
CA PRO A 175 24.88 -32.00 33.53
C PRO A 175 23.74 -32.89 33.04
N GLY A 176 23.56 -32.97 31.73
CA GLY A 176 22.54 -33.85 31.14
C GLY A 176 22.07 -33.43 29.76
N GLU A 177 21.04 -34.09 29.30
CA GLU A 177 20.40 -33.82 28.03
C GLU A 177 19.02 -33.19 28.23
N THR A 178 18.73 -32.14 27.48
CA THR A 178 17.44 -31.48 27.47
C THR A 178 16.89 -31.55 26.05
N LYS A 179 15.74 -32.21 25.85
CA LYS A 179 15.05 -32.26 24.58
C LYS A 179 14.23 -31.01 24.36
N TRP A 180 14.39 -30.37 23.21
CA TRP A 180 13.64 -29.17 22.81
C TRP A 180 13.13 -29.33 21.37
N LYS A 181 11.82 -29.39 21.18
CA LYS A 181 11.19 -29.61 19.86
C LYS A 181 11.81 -30.79 19.12
N GLN A 182 12.49 -30.51 17.99
CA GLN A 182 13.19 -31.53 17.18
C GLN A 182 14.70 -31.64 17.50
N GLY A 183 15.15 -30.92 18.52
CA GLY A 183 16.57 -30.88 18.91
C GLY A 183 16.82 -31.44 20.32
N CYS A 184 18.08 -31.78 20.58
CA CYS A 184 18.56 -32.17 21.90
C CYS A 184 19.83 -31.36 22.25
N PHE A 185 19.82 -30.74 23.44
CA PHE A 185 20.96 -30.00 23.97
C PHE A 185 21.62 -30.82 25.06
N THR A 186 22.92 -31.05 24.93
CA THR A 186 23.71 -31.74 25.94
C THR A 186 24.57 -30.71 26.70
N ALA A 187 24.38 -30.60 28.00
CA ALA A 187 25.16 -29.73 28.87
C ALA A 187 26.14 -30.55 29.71
N LYS A 188 27.41 -30.11 29.78
CA LYS A 188 28.49 -30.76 30.56
C LYS A 188 29.11 -29.73 31.50
N ILE A 189 29.48 -30.19 32.68
CA ILE A 189 30.27 -29.38 33.63
C ILE A 189 31.76 -29.79 33.45
N TYR A 190 32.60 -28.77 33.24
CA TYR A 190 34.06 -28.93 33.24
C TYR A 190 34.64 -28.23 34.48
N SER A 191 35.50 -28.96 35.23
CA SER A 191 36.32 -28.33 36.25
C SER A 191 37.61 -27.81 35.63
N TYR A 192 37.89 -26.53 35.78
CA TYR A 192 39.21 -25.98 35.49
C TYR A 192 40.14 -26.28 36.67
N ASN A 193 41.22 -27.00 36.46
CA ASN A 193 42.37 -27.11 37.37
C ASN A 193 43.27 -25.90 37.14
#